data_3657f5065cb57be1711a64a16a6b8137
#
_entry.id   3657f5065cb57be1711a64a16a6b8137
#
_cell.length_a   1.000
_cell.length_b   1.000
_cell.length_c   1.000
_cell.angle_alpha   90.00
_cell.angle_beta   90.00
_cell.angle_gamma   90.00
#
_symmetry.space_group_name_H-M   'P 1'
#
loop_
_entity.id
_entity.type
_entity.pdbx_description
1 polymer ?
#
loop_
_entity_poly.entity_id
_entity_poly.type
_entity_poly.pdbx_seq_one_letter_code
_entity_poly.pdbx_strand_id
1 'polypeptide(L)'
;HDVCYIAAHGDTEGIINENDDYFLSVNTTNYDFRNKILYSISCYTGQNLKDNMIRMGVKLFVGYDASLIIGESEDIFVECVNSGIESILDGNEFGIAKEHMINTYNQAIDKASFFDGLHLLNNREHLVFEGDLKATI
;
A
#
# COMPACT_ATOMS: atom_id res chain seq x y z
N HIS A 1 -4.75 1.36 18.27
CA HIS A 1 -4.43 0.31 17.32
C HIS A 1 -3.22 0.70 16.49
N ASP A 2 -2.44 -0.28 16.10
CA ASP A 2 -1.16 -0.05 15.47
C ASP A 2 -1.22 -0.06 13.94
N VAL A 3 -2.32 -0.51 13.36
CA VAL A 3 -2.50 -0.62 11.90
C VAL A 3 -3.68 0.22 11.43
N CYS A 4 -3.41 1.06 10.43
CA CYS A 4 -4.42 1.80 9.70
C CYS A 4 -4.44 1.26 8.26
N TYR A 5 -5.49 0.55 7.91
CA TYR A 5 -5.73 0.03 6.57
C TYR A 5 -6.78 0.88 5.87
N ILE A 6 -6.43 1.43 4.71
CA ILE A 6 -7.31 2.31 3.94
C ILE A 6 -7.30 1.89 2.47
N ALA A 7 -8.48 1.69 1.90
CA ALA A 7 -8.66 1.48 0.46
C ALA A 7 -9.57 2.59 -0.06
N ALA A 8 -9.02 3.52 -0.83
CA ALA A 8 -9.72 4.72 -1.30
C ALA A 8 -9.00 5.34 -2.49
N HIS A 9 -9.60 6.38 -3.09
CA HIS A 9 -8.89 7.20 -4.06
C HIS A 9 -7.77 7.98 -3.40
N GLY A 10 -6.73 8.29 -4.15
CA GLY A 10 -5.61 9.06 -3.66
C GLY A 10 -4.95 9.89 -4.74
N ASP A 11 -4.14 10.84 -4.28
CA ASP A 11 -3.22 11.60 -5.12
C ASP A 11 -1.87 11.73 -4.39
N THR A 12 -0.96 12.52 -4.93
CA THR A 12 0.38 12.67 -4.34
C THR A 12 0.37 13.26 -2.93
N GLU A 13 -0.67 14.02 -2.58
CA GLU A 13 -0.79 14.75 -1.33
C GLU A 13 -1.60 14.02 -0.27
N GLY A 14 -2.40 13.00 -0.64
CA GLY A 14 -3.20 12.31 0.34
C GLY A 14 -4.25 11.34 -0.18
N ILE A 15 -5.06 10.89 0.75
CA ILE A 15 -6.16 9.95 0.55
C ILE A 15 -7.46 10.74 0.55
N ILE A 16 -8.30 10.48 -0.45
CA ILE A 16 -9.50 11.25 -0.76
C ILE A 16 -10.74 10.44 -0.40
N ASN A 17 -11.68 11.06 0.30
CA ASN A 17 -12.96 10.44 0.62
C ASN A 17 -13.96 10.55 -0.55
N GLU A 18 -15.14 9.99 -0.36
CA GLU A 18 -16.21 9.97 -1.36
C GLU A 18 -16.74 11.35 -1.77
N ASN A 19 -16.47 12.39 -0.98
CA ASN A 19 -16.86 13.78 -1.26
C ASN A 19 -15.74 14.61 -1.90
N ASP A 20 -14.68 13.96 -2.39
CA ASP A 20 -13.48 14.58 -2.94
C ASP A 20 -12.68 15.45 -1.94
N ASP A 21 -12.90 15.24 -0.64
CA ASP A 21 -12.12 15.88 0.42
C ASP A 21 -11.02 14.96 0.92
N TYR A 22 -9.92 15.53 1.40
CA TYR A 22 -8.86 14.73 2.00
C TYR A 22 -9.30 14.13 3.34
N PHE A 23 -9.26 12.82 3.43
CA PHE A 23 -9.37 12.10 4.68
C PHE A 23 -8.05 12.16 5.45
N LEU A 24 -6.94 11.99 4.74
CA LEU A 24 -5.58 12.05 5.27
C LEU A 24 -4.70 12.72 4.23
N SER A 25 -3.92 13.72 4.62
CA SER A 25 -3.05 14.44 3.69
C SER A 25 -1.74 14.84 4.35
N VAL A 26 -0.82 15.41 3.56
CA VAL A 26 0.43 16.00 4.04
C VAL A 26 0.21 17.11 5.07
N ASN A 27 -0.99 17.68 5.13
CA ASN A 27 -1.36 18.73 6.07
C ASN A 27 -2.09 18.22 7.32
N THR A 28 -2.33 16.93 7.43
CA THR A 28 -3.00 16.34 8.60
C THR A 28 -2.06 16.36 9.79
N THR A 29 -2.46 17.02 10.88
CA THR A 29 -1.63 17.21 12.08
C THR A 29 -2.32 16.76 13.38
N ASN A 30 -3.58 16.34 13.32
CA ASN A 30 -4.40 16.05 14.48
C ASN A 30 -4.41 14.56 14.89
N TYR A 31 -3.55 13.74 14.26
CA TYR A 31 -3.39 12.34 14.61
C TYR A 31 -1.94 12.04 15.01
N ASP A 32 -1.78 11.11 15.92
CA ASP A 32 -0.48 10.57 16.29
C ASP A 32 -0.19 9.30 15.48
N PHE A 33 0.73 9.40 14.54
CA PHE A 33 1.12 8.29 13.66
C PHE A 33 2.37 7.55 14.13
N ARG A 34 2.96 7.95 15.24
CA ARG A 34 4.19 7.32 15.74
C ARG A 34 4.00 5.85 16.02
N ASN A 35 4.92 5.04 15.50
CA ASN A 35 4.91 3.57 15.63
C ASN A 35 3.68 2.87 15.04
N LYS A 36 2.95 3.53 14.16
CA LYS A 36 1.81 2.93 13.46
C LYS A 36 2.21 2.45 12.08
N ILE A 37 1.42 1.52 11.56
CA ILE A 37 1.52 1.04 10.18
C ILE A 37 0.41 1.70 9.38
N LEU A 38 0.76 2.36 8.28
CA LEU A 38 -0.20 2.87 7.32
C LEU A 38 -0.15 2.02 6.06
N TYR A 39 -1.22 1.27 5.81
CA TYR A 39 -1.38 0.42 4.65
C TYR A 39 -2.43 1.04 3.74
N SER A 40 -1.96 1.68 2.65
CA SER A 40 -2.77 2.52 1.78
C SER A 40 -2.94 1.90 0.40
N ILE A 41 -4.14 1.39 0.11
CA ILE A 41 -4.52 0.93 -1.22
C ILE A 41 -5.14 2.11 -1.96
N SER A 42 -4.28 2.99 -2.47
CA SER A 42 -4.67 4.26 -3.09
C SER A 42 -3.63 4.68 -4.12
N CYS A 43 -4.06 5.38 -5.15
CA CYS A 43 -3.16 5.89 -6.19
C CYS A 43 -2.24 7.00 -5.64
N TYR A 44 -0.98 7.00 -6.04
CA TYR A 44 0.01 8.06 -5.83
C TYR A 44 0.38 8.39 -4.38
N THR A 45 -0.22 7.76 -3.38
CA THR A 45 0.04 8.09 -1.97
C THR A 45 1.45 7.69 -1.52
N GLY A 46 2.14 6.85 -2.28
CA GLY A 46 3.55 6.49 -2.07
C GLY A 46 4.54 7.60 -2.43
N GLN A 47 4.09 8.82 -2.70
CA GLN A 47 4.91 10.00 -2.97
C GLN A 47 4.95 10.94 -1.76
N ASN A 48 4.37 12.13 -1.87
CA ASN A 48 4.47 13.14 -0.82
C ASN A 48 3.82 12.72 0.49
N LEU A 49 2.67 12.04 0.44
CA LEU A 49 2.03 11.54 1.66
C LEU A 49 2.94 10.57 2.40
N LYS A 50 3.54 9.61 1.70
CA LYS A 50 4.48 8.65 2.30
C LYS A 50 5.62 9.37 3.02
N ASP A 51 6.26 10.33 2.35
CA ASP A 51 7.37 11.07 2.93
C ASP A 51 6.96 11.81 4.21
N ASN A 52 5.78 12.40 4.19
CA ASN A 52 5.23 13.08 5.35
C ASN A 52 4.93 12.11 6.50
N MET A 53 4.33 10.97 6.21
CA MET A 53 4.01 9.95 7.22
C MET A 53 5.28 9.38 7.87
N ILE A 54 6.32 9.12 7.10
CA ILE A 54 7.60 8.65 7.63
C ILE A 54 8.20 9.72 8.56
N ARG A 55 8.16 11.00 8.20
CA ARG A 55 8.62 12.08 9.08
C ARG A 55 7.81 12.18 10.38
N MET A 56 6.52 11.84 10.34
CA MET A 56 5.66 11.83 11.52
C MET A 56 5.83 10.58 12.38
N GLY A 57 6.73 9.68 12.00
CA GLY A 57 7.11 8.52 12.82
C GLY A 57 6.33 7.25 12.53
N VAL A 58 5.67 7.14 11.38
CA VAL A 58 5.05 5.90 10.93
C VAL A 58 6.13 4.80 10.88
N LYS A 59 5.81 3.66 11.46
CA LYS A 59 6.70 2.51 11.55
C LYS A 59 6.89 1.83 10.19
N LEU A 60 5.81 1.76 9.42
CA LEU A 60 5.79 1.21 8.07
C LEU A 60 4.72 1.93 7.24
N PHE A 61 5.09 2.33 6.04
CA PHE A 61 4.17 2.76 4.99
C PHE A 61 4.17 1.72 3.88
N VAL A 62 2.97 1.26 3.48
CA VAL A 62 2.76 0.42 2.31
C VAL A 62 1.76 1.12 1.40
N GLY A 63 2.08 1.26 0.14
CA GLY A 63 1.21 1.90 -0.84
C GLY A 63 1.81 1.88 -2.24
N TYR A 64 1.37 2.80 -3.07
CA TYR A 64 1.76 2.86 -4.48
C TYR A 64 2.12 4.30 -4.86
N ASP A 65 3.20 4.46 -5.63
CA ASP A 65 3.69 5.78 -6.06
C ASP A 65 3.21 6.21 -7.46
N ALA A 66 2.29 5.44 -8.03
CA ALA A 66 1.63 5.73 -9.31
C ALA A 66 0.16 5.28 -9.25
N SER A 67 -0.53 5.33 -10.38
CA SER A 67 -1.89 4.77 -10.48
C SER A 67 -1.89 3.29 -10.14
N LEU A 68 -2.72 2.91 -9.18
CA LEU A 68 -3.05 1.52 -8.89
C LEU A 68 -4.21 1.10 -9.80
N ILE A 69 -4.02 0.08 -10.60
CA ILE A 69 -5.00 -0.36 -11.60
C ILE A 69 -5.60 -1.69 -11.16
N ILE A 70 -6.93 -1.75 -11.15
CA ILE A 70 -7.68 -2.99 -10.94
C ILE A 70 -8.26 -3.42 -12.30
N GLY A 71 -7.82 -4.57 -12.81
CA GLY A 71 -8.27 -5.10 -14.09
C GLY A 71 -9.56 -5.92 -13.99
N GLU A 72 -9.86 -6.68 -15.06
CA GLU A 72 -11.11 -7.44 -15.16
C GLU A 72 -11.21 -8.58 -14.13
N SER A 73 -10.11 -9.29 -13.88
CA SER A 73 -10.07 -10.36 -12.86
C SER A 73 -9.85 -9.78 -11.47
N GLU A 74 -10.84 -9.07 -10.97
CA GLU A 74 -10.76 -8.28 -9.73
C GLU A 74 -10.20 -9.08 -8.55
N ASP A 75 -10.62 -10.33 -8.37
CA ASP A 75 -10.19 -11.18 -7.25
C ASP A 75 -8.66 -11.35 -7.18
N ILE A 76 -8.01 -11.46 -8.33
CA ILE A 76 -6.55 -11.60 -8.42
C ILE A 76 -5.86 -10.30 -7.93
N PHE A 77 -6.40 -9.16 -8.33
CA PHE A 77 -5.87 -7.85 -7.90
C PHE A 77 -6.05 -7.63 -6.41
N VAL A 78 -7.23 -7.97 -5.88
CA VAL A 78 -7.54 -7.87 -4.45
C VAL A 78 -6.61 -8.77 -3.63
N GLU A 79 -6.37 -9.99 -4.06
CA GLU A 79 -5.41 -10.90 -3.42
C GLU A 79 -4.01 -10.28 -3.36
N CYS A 80 -3.53 -9.71 -4.46
CA CYS A 80 -2.22 -9.08 -4.52
C CYS A 80 -2.10 -7.89 -3.55
N VAL A 81 -3.06 -6.97 -3.58
CA VAL A 81 -2.98 -5.76 -2.74
C VAL A 81 -3.11 -6.08 -1.24
N ASN A 82 -3.76 -7.16 -0.88
CA ASN A 82 -3.95 -7.58 0.52
C ASN A 82 -2.89 -8.54 1.03
N SER A 83 -2.07 -9.12 0.16
CA SER A 83 -1.08 -10.13 0.57
C SER A 83 -0.06 -9.62 1.58
N GLY A 84 0.32 -8.35 1.49
CA GLY A 84 1.25 -7.74 2.43
C GLY A 84 0.66 -7.59 3.83
N ILE A 85 -0.58 -7.09 3.94
CA ILE A 85 -1.22 -6.92 5.25
C ILE A 85 -1.48 -8.26 5.94
N GLU A 86 -1.87 -9.27 5.18
CA GLU A 86 -2.07 -10.62 5.73
C GLU A 86 -0.78 -11.15 6.37
N SER A 87 0.35 -11.01 5.70
CA SER A 87 1.65 -11.43 6.22
C SER A 87 2.06 -10.63 7.46
N ILE A 88 1.81 -9.31 7.47
CA ILE A 88 2.08 -8.45 8.62
C ILE A 88 1.27 -8.90 9.84
N LEU A 89 -0.02 -9.16 9.66
CA LEU A 89 -0.92 -9.58 10.73
C LEU A 89 -0.60 -10.97 11.26
N ASP A 90 0.03 -11.83 10.45
CA ASP A 90 0.56 -13.13 10.89
C ASP A 90 1.83 -13.01 11.75
N GLY A 91 2.33 -11.79 11.96
CA GLY A 91 3.49 -11.54 12.81
C GLY A 91 4.84 -11.61 12.11
N ASN A 92 4.87 -11.68 10.79
CA ASN A 92 6.11 -11.71 10.03
C ASN A 92 6.83 -10.35 10.04
N GLU A 93 8.15 -10.39 9.91
CA GLU A 93 8.92 -9.17 9.67
C GLU A 93 8.41 -8.45 8.40
N PHE A 94 8.48 -7.13 8.39
CA PHE A 94 8.01 -6.33 7.26
C PHE A 94 8.72 -6.65 5.96
N GLY A 95 10.01 -6.99 6.02
CA GLY A 95 10.77 -7.44 4.85
C GLY A 95 10.24 -8.75 4.27
N ILE A 96 9.83 -9.70 5.12
CA ILE A 96 9.20 -10.96 4.71
C ILE A 96 7.82 -10.68 4.08
N ALA A 97 7.05 -9.79 4.67
CA ALA A 97 5.75 -9.38 4.12
C ALA A 97 5.91 -8.74 2.73
N LYS A 98 6.93 -7.89 2.54
CA LYS A 98 7.27 -7.32 1.24
C LYS A 98 7.58 -8.39 0.20
N GLU A 99 8.45 -9.34 0.55
CA GLU A 99 8.80 -10.45 -0.35
C GLU A 99 7.57 -11.28 -0.70
N HIS A 100 6.73 -11.59 0.28
CA HIS A 100 5.49 -12.33 0.06
C HIS A 100 4.58 -11.59 -0.91
N MET A 101 4.41 -10.29 -0.75
CA MET A 101 3.59 -9.48 -1.64
C MET A 101 4.14 -9.45 -3.07
N ILE A 102 5.45 -9.27 -3.24
CA ILE A 102 6.10 -9.30 -4.55
C ILE A 102 5.92 -10.68 -5.20
N ASN A 103 6.10 -11.77 -4.46
CA ASN A 103 5.92 -13.12 -4.96
C ASN A 103 4.46 -13.40 -5.35
N THR A 104 3.51 -12.87 -4.60
CA THR A 104 2.08 -12.98 -4.93
C THR A 104 1.78 -12.28 -6.27
N TYR A 105 2.33 -11.08 -6.48
CA TYR A 105 2.25 -10.41 -7.78
C TYR A 105 2.88 -11.23 -8.90
N ASN A 106 4.06 -11.79 -8.68
CA ASN A 106 4.76 -12.59 -9.71
C ASN A 106 3.93 -13.82 -10.13
N GLN A 107 3.36 -14.54 -9.16
CA GLN A 107 2.49 -15.68 -9.44
C GLN A 107 1.22 -15.28 -10.18
N ALA A 108 0.62 -14.15 -9.80
CA ALA A 108 -0.56 -13.62 -10.45
C ALA A 108 -0.27 -13.22 -11.91
N ILE A 109 0.85 -12.57 -12.16
CA ILE A 109 1.30 -12.18 -13.51
C ILE A 109 1.43 -13.41 -14.41
N ASP A 110 2.01 -14.50 -13.90
CA ASP A 110 2.22 -15.74 -14.65
C ASP A 110 0.91 -16.41 -15.08
N LYS A 111 -0.17 -16.20 -14.33
CA LYS A 111 -1.47 -16.84 -14.56
C LYS A 111 -2.48 -15.93 -15.27
N ALA A 112 -2.24 -14.63 -15.26
CA ALA A 112 -3.19 -13.63 -15.73
C ALA A 112 -3.29 -13.61 -17.26
N SER A 113 -4.40 -13.04 -17.78
CA SER A 113 -4.50 -12.62 -19.17
C SER A 113 -3.44 -11.57 -19.48
N PHE A 114 -3.21 -11.29 -20.77
CA PHE A 114 -2.19 -10.33 -21.19
C PHE A 114 -2.41 -8.94 -20.58
N PHE A 115 -3.63 -8.40 -20.67
CA PHE A 115 -3.90 -7.05 -20.13
C PHE A 115 -3.87 -7.02 -18.61
N ASP A 116 -4.45 -8.00 -17.93
CA ASP A 116 -4.37 -8.09 -16.47
C ASP A 116 -2.91 -8.25 -16.02
N GLY A 117 -2.12 -9.03 -16.74
CA GLY A 117 -0.70 -9.19 -16.47
C GLY A 117 0.08 -7.88 -16.56
N LEU A 118 -0.21 -7.03 -17.55
CA LEU A 118 0.40 -5.71 -17.69
C LEU A 118 0.02 -4.79 -16.52
N HIS A 119 -1.24 -4.82 -16.09
CA HIS A 119 -1.69 -4.01 -14.96
C HIS A 119 -1.08 -4.48 -13.64
N LEU A 120 -1.00 -5.79 -13.42
CA LEU A 120 -0.33 -6.38 -12.25
C LEU A 120 1.16 -6.02 -12.22
N LEU A 121 1.83 -6.07 -13.37
CA LEU A 121 3.22 -5.66 -13.49
C LEU A 121 3.40 -4.18 -13.13
N ASN A 122 2.52 -3.31 -13.64
CA ASN A 122 2.53 -1.88 -13.29
C ASN A 122 2.39 -1.69 -11.78
N ASN A 123 1.44 -2.36 -11.15
CA ASN A 123 1.19 -2.24 -9.71
C ASN A 123 2.41 -2.73 -8.91
N ARG A 124 3.00 -3.85 -9.29
CA ARG A 124 4.21 -4.38 -8.63
C ARG A 124 5.38 -3.40 -8.71
N GLU A 125 5.62 -2.82 -9.91
CA GLU A 125 6.74 -1.88 -10.14
C GLU A 125 6.60 -0.59 -9.33
N HIS A 126 5.37 -0.22 -8.96
CA HIS A 126 5.09 1.01 -8.21
C HIS A 126 4.71 0.77 -6.75
N LEU A 127 4.85 -0.47 -6.28
CA LEU A 127 4.65 -0.80 -4.88
C LEU A 127 5.74 -0.13 -4.03
N VAL A 128 5.31 0.57 -2.99
CA VAL A 128 6.17 1.19 -1.99
C VAL A 128 6.00 0.46 -0.66
N PHE A 129 7.11 0.06 -0.07
CA PHE A 129 7.15 -0.62 1.21
C PHE A 129 8.31 -0.02 2.00
N GLU A 130 8.04 1.00 2.82
CA GLU A 130 9.09 1.79 3.45
C GLU A 130 8.92 1.83 4.97
N GLY A 131 10.01 1.48 5.66
CA GLY A 131 10.08 1.41 7.11
C GLY A 131 11.20 0.50 7.56
N ASP A 132 11.20 0.10 8.82
CA ASP A 132 12.16 -0.88 9.34
C ASP A 132 11.74 -2.29 8.92
N LEU A 133 12.40 -2.81 7.88
CA LEU A 133 12.06 -4.11 7.29
C LEU A 133 12.32 -5.31 8.21
N LYS A 134 13.05 -5.12 9.32
CA LYS A 134 13.29 -6.17 10.32
C LYS A 134 12.26 -6.12 11.46
N ALA A 135 11.44 -5.08 11.52
CA ALA A 135 10.42 -4.97 12.54
C ALA A 135 9.21 -5.86 12.25
N THR A 136 8.43 -6.09 13.28
CA THR A 136 7.12 -6.77 13.23
C THR A 136 6.04 -5.88 13.82
N ILE A 137 4.80 -6.31 13.64
CA ILE A 137 3.64 -5.65 14.26
C ILE A 137 3.75 -5.60 15.78
#